data_18d586b16d1bc6235e36580546f2f58b
#
_entry.id   18d586b16d1bc6235e36580546f2f58b
#
_cell.length_a   1.000
_cell.length_b   1.000
_cell.length_c   1.000
_cell.angle_alpha   90.00
_cell.angle_beta   90.00
_cell.angle_gamma   90.00
#
_symmetry.space_group_name_H-M   'P 1'
#
loop_
_entity.id
_entity.type
_entity.pdbx_description
1 polymer ?
#
loop_
_entity_poly.entity_id
_entity_poly.type
_entity_poly.pdbx_seq_one_letter_code
_entity_poly.pdbx_strand_id
1 'polypeptide(L)'
;MAEPAKAFRIGDRTFDLTSRTHLMGILNVTPDSFSDGGRYLASDHALRHAETMITEGADILDVGGESSRPAGPYGEGASQVDVDEETRRTVPVITAIQERFDVPISIDTVKPEVARRALEAGADAVNDIEGFRNPDMLDVASSSRASIFTMHMKGTPRTMQRAPAYDDLVREVSNFLKVSAQRALEAGIPKDKIAIDPGLGFGKSYRDNYVLIRHLSAFTRLGHPVLIGPSRKTFVGFDSALPPQDRLEGSLAAAALCSSGGAQIIRAHDIQATRRAVFVADELRRSDVAAKNATS
;
A
#
# COMPACT_ATOMS: atom_id res chain seq x y z
N MET A 1 -24.98 -4.76 -3.77
CA MET A 1 -23.53 -4.81 -3.41
C MET A 1 -22.79 -5.23 -4.67
N ALA A 2 -21.64 -4.59 -4.97
CA ALA A 2 -20.86 -4.96 -6.14
C ALA A 2 -20.12 -6.29 -5.91
N GLU A 3 -19.82 -7.01 -7.01
CA GLU A 3 -18.89 -8.13 -6.96
C GLU A 3 -17.47 -7.64 -6.67
N PRO A 4 -16.62 -8.45 -6.00
CA PRO A 4 -15.20 -8.16 -5.85
C PRO A 4 -14.52 -7.93 -7.20
N ALA A 5 -13.53 -7.03 -7.23
CA ALA A 5 -12.75 -6.78 -8.43
C ALA A 5 -12.01 -8.04 -8.88
N LYS A 6 -12.02 -8.31 -10.19
CA LYS A 6 -11.37 -9.48 -10.81
C LYS A 6 -10.03 -9.13 -11.46
N ALA A 7 -9.83 -7.86 -11.79
CA ALA A 7 -8.61 -7.37 -12.42
C ALA A 7 -8.21 -6.00 -11.89
N PHE A 8 -6.93 -5.72 -11.95
CA PHE A 8 -6.34 -4.42 -11.66
C PHE A 8 -5.28 -4.10 -12.69
N ARG A 9 -5.35 -2.92 -13.30
CA ARG A 9 -4.41 -2.47 -14.30
C ARG A 9 -3.47 -1.41 -13.71
N ILE A 10 -2.17 -1.57 -13.94
CA ILE A 10 -1.13 -0.65 -13.51
C ILE A 10 -0.04 -0.63 -14.59
N GLY A 11 0.28 0.56 -15.12
CA GLY A 11 1.07 0.66 -16.33
C GLY A 11 0.43 -0.11 -17.47
N ASP A 12 1.22 -0.92 -18.17
CA ASP A 12 0.79 -1.81 -19.25
C ASP A 12 0.36 -3.20 -18.75
N ARG A 13 0.44 -3.47 -17.46
CA ARG A 13 0.11 -4.77 -16.87
C ARG A 13 -1.31 -4.82 -16.36
N THR A 14 -1.93 -5.99 -16.53
CA THR A 14 -3.22 -6.34 -15.92
C THR A 14 -3.02 -7.53 -15.00
N PHE A 15 -3.27 -7.32 -13.71
CA PHE A 15 -3.22 -8.35 -12.70
C PHE A 15 -4.56 -9.08 -12.61
N ASP A 16 -4.53 -10.41 -12.72
CA ASP A 16 -5.67 -11.27 -12.40
C ASP A 16 -5.76 -11.45 -10.89
N LEU A 17 -6.72 -10.77 -10.28
CA LEU A 17 -6.94 -10.76 -8.83
C LEU A 17 -7.66 -12.01 -8.33
N THR A 18 -8.07 -12.90 -9.22
CA THR A 18 -8.73 -14.16 -8.87
C THR A 18 -7.74 -15.32 -8.70
N SER A 19 -6.56 -15.19 -9.31
CA SER A 19 -5.55 -16.25 -9.36
C SER A 19 -4.76 -16.38 -8.07
N ARG A 20 -4.37 -15.25 -7.47
CA ARG A 20 -3.57 -15.18 -6.24
C ARG A 20 -3.55 -13.78 -5.63
N THR A 21 -3.03 -13.69 -4.42
CA THR A 21 -2.69 -12.41 -3.78
C THR A 21 -1.40 -11.85 -4.40
N HIS A 22 -1.43 -10.57 -4.80
CA HIS A 22 -0.28 -9.85 -5.33
C HIS A 22 0.50 -9.14 -4.21
N LEU A 23 1.80 -8.97 -4.38
CA LEU A 23 2.66 -8.32 -3.39
C LEU A 23 3.19 -6.98 -3.90
N MET A 24 2.99 -5.94 -3.08
CA MET A 24 3.56 -4.61 -3.28
C MET A 24 4.73 -4.44 -2.30
N GLY A 25 5.94 -4.34 -2.83
CA GLY A 25 7.17 -4.18 -2.04
C GLY A 25 7.37 -2.73 -1.61
N ILE A 26 7.64 -2.50 -0.32
CA ILE A 26 7.89 -1.18 0.26
C ILE A 26 9.36 -0.82 0.06
N LEU A 27 9.62 0.16 -0.79
CA LEU A 27 10.96 0.69 -1.04
C LEU A 27 11.11 2.11 -0.48
N ASN A 28 11.51 2.21 0.79
CA ASN A 28 11.76 3.51 1.42
C ASN A 28 13.12 4.06 1.01
N VAL A 29 13.14 5.28 0.45
CA VAL A 29 14.35 6.01 0.06
C VAL A 29 14.55 7.18 1.03
N THR A 30 14.72 6.85 2.33
CA THR A 30 14.92 7.84 3.39
C THR A 30 16.37 7.80 3.90
N PRO A 31 16.92 8.90 4.45
CA PRO A 31 18.29 8.94 4.97
C PRO A 31 18.57 7.86 6.01
N ASP A 32 17.59 7.55 6.86
CA ASP A 32 17.72 6.52 7.90
C ASP A 32 17.86 5.09 7.30
N SER A 33 17.44 4.90 6.06
CA SER A 33 17.58 3.63 5.35
C SER A 33 19.02 3.42 4.82
N PHE A 34 19.90 4.47 4.86
CA PHE A 34 21.19 4.50 4.17
C PHE A 34 22.26 5.27 4.96
N SER A 35 22.50 4.92 6.22
CA SER A 35 23.24 5.68 7.21
C SER A 35 24.74 5.90 6.95
N ASP A 36 25.38 5.26 5.94
CA ASP A 36 26.87 5.27 5.81
C ASP A 36 27.45 5.66 4.45
N GLY A 37 26.70 6.29 3.54
CA GLY A 37 27.29 6.59 2.24
C GLY A 37 26.58 7.69 1.45
N GLY A 38 27.34 8.48 0.71
CA GLY A 38 26.83 9.57 -0.13
C GLY A 38 25.77 9.15 -1.15
N ARG A 39 25.16 10.10 -1.85
CA ARG A 39 23.97 9.96 -2.72
C ARG A 39 24.01 8.79 -3.72
N TYR A 40 25.17 8.47 -4.30
CA TYR A 40 25.35 7.37 -5.23
C TYR A 40 25.18 6.01 -4.54
N LEU A 41 25.71 5.86 -3.33
CA LEU A 41 25.58 4.64 -2.54
C LEU A 41 24.13 4.39 -2.11
N ALA A 42 23.37 5.45 -1.81
CA ALA A 42 21.95 5.35 -1.47
C ALA A 42 21.09 4.84 -2.65
N SER A 43 21.33 5.37 -3.86
CA SER A 43 20.64 4.91 -5.07
C SER A 43 20.98 3.46 -5.42
N ASP A 44 22.27 3.10 -5.37
CA ASP A 44 22.71 1.71 -5.62
C ASP A 44 22.17 0.71 -4.60
N HIS A 45 22.02 1.15 -3.35
CA HIS A 45 21.40 0.33 -2.29
C HIS A 45 19.90 0.13 -2.55
N ALA A 46 19.18 1.20 -2.92
CA ALA A 46 17.77 1.13 -3.28
C ALA A 46 17.55 0.20 -4.48
N LEU A 47 18.42 0.27 -5.50
CA LEU A 47 18.35 -0.60 -6.67
C LEU A 47 18.58 -2.08 -6.33
N ARG A 48 19.62 -2.38 -5.54
CA ARG A 48 19.84 -3.76 -5.08
C ARG A 48 18.68 -4.29 -4.25
N HIS A 49 18.09 -3.44 -3.42
CA HIS A 49 16.91 -3.82 -2.64
C HIS A 49 15.68 -4.05 -3.52
N ALA A 50 15.46 -3.20 -4.54
CA ALA A 50 14.43 -3.39 -5.56
C ALA A 50 14.61 -4.72 -6.29
N GLU A 51 15.83 -5.04 -6.77
CA GLU A 51 16.16 -6.31 -7.43
C GLU A 51 15.89 -7.52 -6.52
N THR A 52 16.27 -7.42 -5.25
CA THR A 52 15.96 -8.44 -4.25
C THR A 52 14.46 -8.66 -4.11
N MET A 53 13.67 -7.58 -3.92
CA MET A 53 12.22 -7.69 -3.81
C MET A 53 11.57 -8.31 -5.06
N ILE A 54 12.03 -7.94 -6.27
CA ILE A 54 11.55 -8.49 -7.53
C ILE A 54 11.84 -9.98 -7.60
N THR A 55 13.08 -10.38 -7.29
CA THR A 55 13.51 -11.79 -7.27
C THR A 55 12.73 -12.61 -6.24
N GLU A 56 12.38 -12.01 -5.11
CA GLU A 56 11.56 -12.61 -4.06
C GLU A 56 10.07 -12.67 -4.40
N GLY A 57 9.66 -12.05 -5.51
CA GLY A 57 8.30 -12.13 -6.05
C GLY A 57 7.42 -10.92 -5.73
N ALA A 58 7.98 -9.72 -5.58
CA ALA A 58 7.19 -8.49 -5.62
C ALA A 58 6.57 -8.30 -7.02
N ASP A 59 5.30 -7.97 -7.05
CA ASP A 59 4.55 -7.70 -8.28
C ASP A 59 4.54 -6.21 -8.63
N ILE A 60 4.67 -5.36 -7.61
CA ILE A 60 4.67 -3.90 -7.68
C ILE A 60 5.74 -3.41 -6.70
N LEU A 61 6.47 -2.35 -7.03
CA LEU A 61 7.31 -1.63 -6.10
C LEU A 61 6.67 -0.29 -5.72
N ASP A 62 6.65 0.01 -4.42
CA ASP A 62 6.07 1.26 -3.89
C ASP A 62 7.19 2.11 -3.29
N VAL A 63 7.58 3.14 -4.02
CA VAL A 63 8.74 4.00 -3.71
C VAL A 63 8.27 5.18 -2.86
N GLY A 64 8.84 5.35 -1.67
CA GLY A 64 8.52 6.45 -0.77
C GLY A 64 9.76 7.23 -0.33
N GLY A 65 9.70 8.57 -0.44
CA GLY A 65 10.79 9.48 -0.04
C GLY A 65 10.59 10.13 1.33
N GLU A 66 9.37 10.04 1.87
CA GLU A 66 9.00 10.54 3.20
C GLU A 66 8.44 9.40 4.04
N SER A 67 8.82 9.33 5.31
CA SER A 67 8.24 8.36 6.24
C SER A 67 6.92 8.88 6.77
N SER A 68 5.88 8.06 6.77
CA SER A 68 4.59 8.34 7.42
C SER A 68 4.51 7.80 8.86
N ARG A 69 5.64 7.35 9.44
CA ARG A 69 5.69 6.78 10.79
C ARG A 69 5.24 7.82 11.82
N PRO A 70 4.25 7.52 12.67
CA PRO A 70 3.86 8.42 13.75
C PRO A 70 4.98 8.50 14.81
N ALA A 71 4.99 9.60 15.59
CA ALA A 71 5.80 9.67 16.80
C ALA A 71 5.39 8.56 17.78
N GLY A 72 6.36 8.00 18.47
CA GLY A 72 6.13 6.89 19.38
C GLY A 72 7.39 6.47 20.15
N PRO A 73 7.35 5.31 20.82
CA PRO A 73 8.48 4.85 21.64
C PRO A 73 9.79 4.61 20.84
N TYR A 74 9.72 4.58 19.51
CA TYR A 74 10.86 4.35 18.63
C TYR A 74 11.30 5.60 17.85
N GLY A 75 11.04 6.80 18.36
CA GLY A 75 11.48 8.07 17.82
C GLY A 75 10.40 9.15 17.76
N GLU A 76 10.81 10.36 17.41
CA GLU A 76 9.96 11.56 17.36
C GLU A 76 8.92 11.50 16.21
N GLY A 77 8.90 10.42 15.45
CA GLY A 77 8.13 10.29 14.21
C GLY A 77 8.88 10.83 13.00
N ALA A 78 8.26 10.72 11.84
CA ALA A 78 8.85 11.22 10.62
C ALA A 78 8.84 12.76 10.57
N SER A 79 9.96 13.35 10.21
CA SER A 79 10.04 14.76 9.84
C SER A 79 9.40 14.97 8.47
N GLN A 80 8.67 16.09 8.32
CA GLN A 80 8.16 16.46 7.02
C GLN A 80 9.31 16.82 6.08
N VAL A 81 9.27 16.27 4.89
CA VAL A 81 10.24 16.53 3.83
C VAL A 81 9.62 17.52 2.84
N ASP A 82 10.39 18.49 2.35
CA ASP A 82 9.89 19.37 1.29
C ASP A 82 9.82 18.65 -0.07
N VAL A 83 9.15 19.29 -1.04
CA VAL A 83 8.93 18.74 -2.38
C VAL A 83 10.23 18.43 -3.09
N ASP A 84 11.21 19.33 -3.01
CA ASP A 84 12.47 19.19 -3.75
C ASP A 84 13.33 18.06 -3.16
N GLU A 85 13.37 17.94 -1.84
CA GLU A 85 14.07 16.86 -1.17
C GLU A 85 13.43 15.50 -1.44
N GLU A 86 12.09 15.37 -1.35
CA GLU A 86 11.39 14.13 -1.66
C GLU A 86 11.57 13.72 -3.13
N THR A 87 11.47 14.68 -4.04
CA THR A 87 11.76 14.47 -5.46
C THR A 87 13.19 13.99 -5.68
N ARG A 88 14.15 14.63 -5.04
CA ARG A 88 15.57 14.28 -5.14
C ARG A 88 15.88 12.87 -4.65
N ARG A 89 15.10 12.36 -3.69
CA ARG A 89 15.22 10.99 -3.20
C ARG A 89 14.59 9.98 -4.15
N THR A 90 13.39 10.24 -4.63
CA THR A 90 12.54 9.24 -5.30
C THR A 90 12.78 9.17 -6.81
N VAL A 91 12.85 10.30 -7.50
CA VAL A 91 12.91 10.35 -8.97
C VAL A 91 14.10 9.60 -9.56
N PRO A 92 15.35 9.78 -9.08
CA PRO A 92 16.47 9.02 -9.61
C PRO A 92 16.35 7.50 -9.43
N VAL A 93 15.75 7.06 -8.32
CA VAL A 93 15.53 5.64 -8.04
C VAL A 93 14.45 5.07 -8.97
N ILE A 94 13.34 5.80 -9.17
CA ILE A 94 12.27 5.41 -10.10
C ILE A 94 12.83 5.26 -11.52
N THR A 95 13.56 6.27 -12.03
CA THR A 95 14.20 6.21 -13.34
C THR A 95 15.09 4.98 -13.49
N ALA A 96 15.96 4.74 -12.50
CA ALA A 96 16.91 3.65 -12.55
C ALA A 96 16.26 2.25 -12.42
N ILE A 97 15.11 2.12 -11.72
CA ILE A 97 14.31 0.90 -11.67
C ILE A 97 13.64 0.68 -13.02
N GLN A 98 12.99 1.68 -13.56
CA GLN A 98 12.29 1.63 -14.84
C GLN A 98 13.20 1.24 -16.01
N GLU A 99 14.47 1.70 -16.00
CA GLU A 99 15.46 1.35 -17.03
C GLU A 99 15.96 -0.10 -16.95
N ARG A 100 15.88 -0.74 -15.77
CA ARG A 100 16.54 -2.04 -15.51
C ARG A 100 15.58 -3.20 -15.32
N PHE A 101 14.37 -2.91 -14.86
CA PHE A 101 13.42 -3.95 -14.45
C PHE A 101 12.07 -3.73 -15.08
N ASP A 102 11.46 -4.82 -15.53
CA ASP A 102 10.08 -4.83 -15.99
C ASP A 102 9.14 -5.10 -14.79
N VAL A 103 8.91 -4.06 -13.96
CA VAL A 103 8.04 -4.11 -12.78
C VAL A 103 7.29 -2.80 -12.65
N PRO A 104 5.97 -2.80 -12.41
CA PRO A 104 5.22 -1.57 -12.16
C PRO A 104 5.71 -0.86 -10.91
N ILE A 105 5.77 0.47 -10.98
CA ILE A 105 6.24 1.34 -9.91
C ILE A 105 5.11 2.25 -9.45
N SER A 106 4.89 2.27 -8.12
CA SER A 106 4.03 3.23 -7.43
C SER A 106 4.88 4.26 -6.69
N ILE A 107 4.46 5.51 -6.67
CA ILE A 107 5.01 6.56 -5.80
C ILE A 107 4.12 6.75 -4.57
N ASP A 108 4.68 6.54 -3.36
CA ASP A 108 4.02 6.79 -2.07
C ASP A 108 4.27 8.24 -1.65
N THR A 109 3.30 9.12 -1.92
CA THR A 109 3.38 10.54 -1.63
C THR A 109 2.01 11.19 -1.50
N VAL A 110 1.94 12.27 -0.69
CA VAL A 110 0.76 13.15 -0.55
C VAL A 110 0.94 14.48 -1.30
N LYS A 111 2.06 14.65 -2.00
CA LYS A 111 2.43 15.90 -2.67
C LYS A 111 2.21 15.78 -4.18
N PRO A 112 1.27 16.55 -4.78
CA PRO A 112 0.98 16.48 -6.23
C PRO A 112 2.21 16.69 -7.12
N GLU A 113 3.09 17.62 -6.75
CA GLU A 113 4.29 17.91 -7.54
C GLU A 113 5.32 16.77 -7.51
N VAL A 114 5.47 16.07 -6.36
CA VAL A 114 6.31 14.86 -6.28
C VAL A 114 5.70 13.75 -7.14
N ALA A 115 4.38 13.53 -7.05
CA ALA A 115 3.68 12.56 -7.87
C ALA A 115 3.86 12.85 -9.37
N ARG A 116 3.71 14.09 -9.80
CA ARG A 116 3.91 14.50 -11.18
C ARG A 116 5.31 14.16 -11.70
N ARG A 117 6.36 14.55 -10.95
CA ARG A 117 7.76 14.28 -11.33
C ARG A 117 8.08 12.79 -11.31
N ALA A 118 7.49 12.02 -10.38
CA ALA A 118 7.65 10.58 -10.32
C ALA A 118 7.01 9.87 -11.53
N LEU A 119 5.80 10.30 -11.92
CA LEU A 119 5.09 9.76 -13.10
C LEU A 119 5.84 10.11 -14.39
N GLU A 120 6.39 11.33 -14.52
CA GLU A 120 7.26 11.73 -15.63
C GLU A 120 8.55 10.90 -15.70
N ALA A 121 9.04 10.41 -14.56
CA ALA A 121 10.22 9.55 -14.45
C ALA A 121 9.93 8.06 -14.69
N GLY A 122 8.68 7.68 -14.93
CA GLY A 122 8.27 6.32 -15.27
C GLY A 122 7.54 5.56 -14.16
N ALA A 123 7.05 6.24 -13.11
CA ALA A 123 6.11 5.61 -12.20
C ALA A 123 4.74 5.39 -12.90
N ASP A 124 4.05 4.31 -12.56
CA ASP A 124 2.78 3.86 -13.16
C ASP A 124 1.58 4.19 -12.29
N ALA A 125 1.81 4.43 -11.00
CA ALA A 125 0.74 4.65 -10.03
C ALA A 125 1.12 5.66 -8.96
N VAL A 126 0.09 6.23 -8.33
CA VAL A 126 0.20 7.06 -7.14
C VAL A 126 -0.48 6.35 -5.97
N ASN A 127 0.26 6.19 -4.86
CA ASN A 127 -0.25 5.73 -3.59
C ASN A 127 -0.36 6.92 -2.64
N ASP A 128 -1.60 7.38 -2.40
CA ASP A 128 -1.86 8.55 -1.55
C ASP A 128 -2.55 8.14 -0.26
N ILE A 129 -1.80 8.23 0.85
CA ILE A 129 -2.30 7.91 2.20
C ILE A 129 -3.37 8.88 2.71
N GLU A 130 -3.54 10.06 2.08
CA GLU A 130 -4.60 11.02 2.38
C GLU A 130 -5.89 10.78 1.57
N GLY A 131 -5.89 9.77 0.69
CA GLY A 131 -7.07 9.36 -0.05
C GLY A 131 -7.51 10.36 -1.11
N PHE A 132 -6.57 11.00 -1.75
CA PHE A 132 -6.82 11.99 -2.81
C PHE A 132 -7.76 13.12 -2.36
N ARG A 133 -7.60 13.58 -1.10
CA ARG A 133 -8.34 14.73 -0.59
C ARG A 133 -7.92 16.03 -1.28
N ASN A 134 -6.64 16.11 -1.68
CA ASN A 134 -6.14 17.22 -2.48
C ASN A 134 -6.60 17.03 -3.94
N PRO A 135 -7.40 17.96 -4.53
CA PRO A 135 -7.88 17.86 -5.90
C PRO A 135 -6.72 17.85 -6.92
N ASP A 136 -5.64 18.61 -6.68
CA ASP A 136 -4.49 18.66 -7.58
C ASP A 136 -3.84 17.27 -7.73
N MET A 137 -3.93 16.39 -6.71
CA MET A 137 -3.43 15.01 -6.80
C MET A 137 -4.27 14.16 -7.77
N LEU A 138 -5.59 14.35 -7.79
CA LEU A 138 -6.47 13.70 -8.78
C LEU A 138 -6.19 14.19 -10.20
N ASP A 139 -5.97 15.50 -10.36
CA ASP A 139 -5.65 16.09 -11.64
C ASP A 139 -4.32 15.55 -12.20
N VAL A 140 -3.30 15.42 -11.35
CA VAL A 140 -2.02 14.80 -11.72
C VAL A 140 -2.22 13.35 -12.14
N ALA A 141 -2.90 12.55 -11.34
CA ALA A 141 -3.10 11.12 -11.61
C ALA A 141 -3.93 10.88 -12.89
N SER A 142 -5.01 11.65 -13.08
CA SER A 142 -5.90 11.50 -14.25
C SER A 142 -5.22 11.94 -15.55
N SER A 143 -4.53 13.09 -15.56
CA SER A 143 -3.83 13.61 -16.74
C SER A 143 -2.68 12.70 -17.17
N SER A 144 -1.98 12.07 -16.24
CA SER A 144 -0.90 11.11 -16.48
C SER A 144 -1.40 9.69 -16.78
N ARG A 145 -2.72 9.45 -16.73
CA ARG A 145 -3.34 8.12 -16.87
C ARG A 145 -2.81 7.09 -15.85
N ALA A 146 -2.35 7.56 -14.69
CA ALA A 146 -1.81 6.71 -13.63
C ALA A 146 -2.90 5.84 -13.01
N SER A 147 -2.50 4.72 -12.43
CA SER A 147 -3.33 3.97 -11.50
C SER A 147 -3.23 4.58 -10.11
N ILE A 148 -4.21 4.34 -9.24
CA ILE A 148 -4.21 4.92 -7.90
C ILE A 148 -4.47 3.89 -6.82
N PHE A 149 -3.82 4.09 -5.68
CA PHE A 149 -4.13 3.45 -4.41
C PHE A 149 -4.62 4.54 -3.46
N THR A 150 -5.91 4.52 -3.17
CA THR A 150 -6.54 5.52 -2.28
C THR A 150 -6.77 4.94 -0.90
N MET A 151 -6.22 5.58 0.14
CA MET A 151 -6.26 5.07 1.50
C MET A 151 -7.12 5.92 2.43
N HIS A 152 -7.77 5.26 3.40
CA HIS A 152 -8.44 5.93 4.49
C HIS A 152 -7.48 6.23 5.64
N MET A 153 -7.41 7.51 6.01
CA MET A 153 -6.76 7.97 7.24
C MET A 153 -7.68 8.94 7.99
N LYS A 154 -7.79 8.77 9.33
CA LYS A 154 -8.46 9.76 10.20
C LYS A 154 -7.41 10.70 10.80
N GLY A 155 -7.56 12.00 10.56
CA GLY A 155 -6.55 13.00 10.93
C GLY A 155 -5.44 13.13 9.89
N THR A 156 -4.24 13.44 10.35
CA THR A 156 -2.99 13.54 9.57
C THR A 156 -1.94 12.61 10.17
N PRO A 157 -0.82 12.31 9.51
CA PRO A 157 0.23 11.46 10.07
C PRO A 157 0.69 11.91 11.47
N ARG A 158 0.66 13.21 11.76
CA ARG A 158 1.04 13.78 13.07
C ARG A 158 -0.04 13.67 14.14
N THR A 159 -1.31 13.61 13.76
CA THR A 159 -2.45 13.66 14.69
C THR A 159 -3.25 12.36 14.74
N MET A 160 -3.07 11.46 13.78
CA MET A 160 -3.87 10.26 13.58
C MET A 160 -3.90 9.30 14.78
N GLN A 161 -2.88 9.32 15.64
CA GLN A 161 -2.81 8.46 16.83
C GLN A 161 -3.36 9.13 18.10
N ARG A 162 -3.85 10.39 18.00
CA ARG A 162 -4.44 11.10 19.14
C ARG A 162 -5.90 10.68 19.33
N ALA A 163 -6.10 9.57 20.07
CA ALA A 163 -7.41 9.03 20.43
C ALA A 163 -8.41 8.96 19.25
N PRO A 164 -8.10 8.22 18.17
CA PRO A 164 -9.05 8.06 17.07
C PRO A 164 -10.32 7.37 17.60
N ALA A 165 -11.49 7.96 17.30
CA ALA A 165 -12.80 7.43 17.70
C ALA A 165 -13.72 7.31 16.48
N TYR A 166 -14.51 6.25 16.44
CA TYR A 166 -15.50 5.95 15.41
C TYR A 166 -16.82 5.55 16.07
N ASP A 167 -17.94 6.00 15.54
CA ASP A 167 -19.26 5.49 15.93
C ASP A 167 -19.52 4.13 15.29
N ASP A 168 -19.13 3.98 14.01
CA ASP A 168 -19.17 2.72 13.26
C ASP A 168 -17.96 2.68 12.31
N LEU A 169 -16.88 2.09 12.79
CA LEU A 169 -15.60 2.06 12.09
C LEU A 169 -15.72 1.53 10.66
N VAL A 170 -16.35 0.38 10.47
CA VAL A 170 -16.41 -0.28 9.15
C VAL A 170 -17.23 0.54 8.17
N ARG A 171 -18.35 1.11 8.62
CA ARG A 171 -19.22 1.96 7.81
C ARG A 171 -18.53 3.27 7.44
N GLU A 172 -17.89 3.94 8.40
CA GLU A 172 -17.21 5.22 8.16
C GLU A 172 -16.05 5.05 7.16
N VAL A 173 -15.21 4.02 7.35
CA VAL A 173 -14.10 3.72 6.44
C VAL A 173 -14.62 3.32 5.06
N SER A 174 -15.66 2.49 4.97
CA SER A 174 -16.27 2.09 3.70
C SER A 174 -16.85 3.29 2.94
N ASN A 175 -17.54 4.19 3.64
CA ASN A 175 -18.12 5.39 3.04
C ASN A 175 -17.03 6.33 2.51
N PHE A 176 -15.96 6.54 3.28
CA PHE A 176 -14.81 7.33 2.82
C PHE A 176 -14.21 6.78 1.54
N LEU A 177 -13.90 5.48 1.51
CA LEU A 177 -13.30 4.82 0.35
C LEU A 177 -14.23 4.85 -0.87
N LYS A 178 -15.54 4.65 -0.67
CA LYS A 178 -16.53 4.79 -1.72
C LYS A 178 -16.54 6.20 -2.33
N VAL A 179 -16.53 7.23 -1.49
CA VAL A 179 -16.52 8.63 -1.94
C VAL A 179 -15.20 8.95 -2.66
N SER A 180 -14.07 8.49 -2.14
CA SER A 180 -12.77 8.71 -2.76
C SER A 180 -12.66 8.03 -4.13
N ALA A 181 -13.08 6.76 -4.24
CA ALA A 181 -13.13 6.06 -5.51
C ALA A 181 -14.10 6.71 -6.52
N GLN A 182 -15.24 7.22 -6.05
CA GLN A 182 -16.20 7.91 -6.90
C GLN A 182 -15.63 9.22 -7.46
N ARG A 183 -14.92 10.01 -6.65
CA ARG A 183 -14.21 11.21 -7.12
C ARG A 183 -13.16 10.89 -8.17
N ALA A 184 -12.43 9.79 -7.99
CA ALA A 184 -11.44 9.34 -8.98
C ALA A 184 -12.09 8.94 -10.32
N LEU A 185 -13.25 8.25 -10.28
CA LEU A 185 -14.04 7.95 -11.48
C LEU A 185 -14.52 9.22 -12.18
N GLU A 186 -15.01 10.20 -11.43
CA GLU A 186 -15.46 11.50 -11.96
C GLU A 186 -14.32 12.32 -12.58
N ALA A 187 -13.09 12.18 -12.02
CA ALA A 187 -11.88 12.74 -12.62
C ALA A 187 -11.39 11.98 -13.86
N GLY A 188 -12.09 10.92 -14.30
CA GLY A 188 -11.77 10.15 -15.50
C GLY A 188 -10.81 8.99 -15.31
N ILE A 189 -10.43 8.63 -14.07
CA ILE A 189 -9.59 7.45 -13.82
C ILE A 189 -10.46 6.19 -13.99
N PRO A 190 -10.06 5.23 -14.86
CA PRO A 190 -10.83 4.02 -15.09
C PRO A 190 -10.97 3.17 -13.83
N LYS A 191 -12.11 2.51 -13.67
CA LYS A 191 -12.41 1.68 -12.49
C LYS A 191 -11.35 0.61 -12.21
N ASP A 192 -10.82 0.00 -13.23
CA ASP A 192 -9.79 -1.05 -13.17
C ASP A 192 -8.39 -0.50 -12.83
N LYS A 193 -8.25 0.82 -12.66
CA LYS A 193 -7.04 1.52 -12.21
C LYS A 193 -7.17 2.10 -10.79
N ILE A 194 -8.26 1.84 -10.08
CA ILE A 194 -8.54 2.38 -8.74
C ILE A 194 -8.52 1.24 -7.74
N ALA A 195 -7.51 1.20 -6.86
CA ALA A 195 -7.45 0.32 -5.69
C ALA A 195 -7.73 1.10 -4.41
N ILE A 196 -8.30 0.44 -3.41
CA ILE A 196 -8.67 1.04 -2.12
C ILE A 196 -7.92 0.38 -0.97
N ASP A 197 -7.57 1.17 0.06
CA ASP A 197 -6.93 0.68 1.30
C ASP A 197 -7.67 1.20 2.53
N PRO A 198 -8.20 0.34 3.41
CA PRO A 198 -8.79 0.74 4.69
C PRO A 198 -7.82 1.45 5.64
N GLY A 199 -6.51 1.40 5.39
CA GLY A 199 -5.48 2.13 6.12
C GLY A 199 -5.25 1.60 7.52
N LEU A 200 -4.83 0.33 7.66
CA LEU A 200 -4.44 -0.22 8.96
C LEU A 200 -3.34 0.62 9.61
N GLY A 201 -3.48 0.96 10.89
CA GLY A 201 -2.53 1.79 11.62
C GLY A 201 -2.63 3.30 11.40
N PHE A 202 -3.48 3.77 10.48
CA PHE A 202 -3.67 5.19 10.18
C PHE A 202 -4.96 5.73 10.81
N GLY A 203 -4.84 6.36 11.97
CA GLY A 203 -6.00 6.88 12.71
C GLY A 203 -6.94 5.76 13.18
N LYS A 204 -6.38 4.67 13.66
CA LYS A 204 -7.09 3.52 14.22
C LYS A 204 -6.46 3.14 15.55
N SER A 205 -7.29 2.78 16.54
CA SER A 205 -6.81 2.17 17.77
C SER A 205 -6.20 0.78 17.49
N TYR A 206 -5.53 0.21 18.48
CA TYR A 206 -4.99 -1.15 18.38
C TYR A 206 -6.06 -2.16 17.92
N ARG A 207 -7.24 -2.12 18.55
CA ARG A 207 -8.36 -3.04 18.26
C ARG A 207 -9.05 -2.77 16.93
N ASP A 208 -9.13 -1.52 16.49
CA ASP A 208 -9.76 -1.16 15.22
C ASP A 208 -9.12 -1.85 14.03
N ASN A 209 -7.80 -2.08 14.09
CA ASN A 209 -7.09 -2.80 13.02
C ASN A 209 -7.61 -4.24 12.88
N TYR A 210 -7.84 -4.94 13.98
CA TYR A 210 -8.39 -6.30 13.94
C TYR A 210 -9.85 -6.32 13.50
N VAL A 211 -10.64 -5.30 13.87
CA VAL A 211 -12.02 -5.16 13.37
C VAL A 211 -12.03 -4.98 11.85
N LEU A 212 -11.14 -4.14 11.31
CA LEU A 212 -11.03 -3.96 9.85
C LEU A 212 -10.61 -5.25 9.14
N ILE A 213 -9.62 -5.99 9.67
CA ILE A 213 -9.18 -7.27 9.11
C ILE A 213 -10.34 -8.29 9.11
N ARG A 214 -11.08 -8.40 10.23
CA ARG A 214 -12.22 -9.32 10.33
C ARG A 214 -13.34 -8.98 9.35
N HIS A 215 -13.50 -7.72 9.00
CA HIS A 215 -14.57 -7.23 8.12
C HIS A 215 -14.11 -6.85 6.71
N LEU A 216 -13.01 -7.41 6.22
CA LEU A 216 -12.46 -7.14 4.88
C LEU A 216 -13.47 -7.32 3.74
N SER A 217 -14.39 -8.27 3.90
CA SER A 217 -15.46 -8.47 2.93
C SER A 217 -16.38 -7.24 2.74
N ALA A 218 -16.43 -6.31 3.69
CA ALA A 218 -17.16 -5.05 3.51
C ALA A 218 -16.49 -4.18 2.45
N PHE A 219 -15.15 -4.19 2.39
CA PHE A 219 -14.37 -3.39 1.44
C PHE A 219 -14.32 -4.05 0.07
N THR A 220 -14.16 -5.37 -0.02
CA THR A 220 -14.19 -6.08 -1.32
C THR A 220 -15.52 -5.90 -2.04
N ARG A 221 -16.64 -5.76 -1.31
CA ARG A 221 -17.97 -5.46 -1.87
C ARG A 221 -18.13 -4.04 -2.41
N LEU A 222 -17.13 -3.15 -2.27
CA LEU A 222 -17.11 -1.86 -2.96
C LEU A 222 -16.76 -2.01 -4.44
N GLY A 223 -16.25 -3.18 -4.87
CA GLY A 223 -16.00 -3.53 -6.26
C GLY A 223 -14.73 -2.91 -6.82
N HIS A 224 -13.79 -2.56 -5.96
CA HIS A 224 -12.41 -2.16 -6.26
C HIS A 224 -11.42 -3.15 -5.66
N PRO A 225 -10.22 -3.30 -6.21
CA PRO A 225 -9.13 -4.04 -5.57
C PRO A 225 -8.86 -3.51 -4.16
N VAL A 226 -8.64 -4.42 -3.20
CA VAL A 226 -8.32 -4.06 -1.82
C VAL A 226 -6.84 -4.31 -1.57
N LEU A 227 -6.12 -3.22 -1.28
CA LEU A 227 -4.74 -3.23 -0.79
C LEU A 227 -4.76 -3.19 0.74
N ILE A 228 -3.88 -3.96 1.37
CA ILE A 228 -3.68 -3.95 2.82
C ILE A 228 -2.18 -3.95 3.15
N GLY A 229 -1.74 -3.02 3.98
CA GLY A 229 -0.36 -2.93 4.47
C GLY A 229 -0.24 -3.24 5.97
N PRO A 230 -0.14 -4.50 6.42
CA PRO A 230 0.00 -4.83 7.83
C PRO A 230 1.45 -4.81 8.32
N SER A 231 2.42 -4.82 7.41
CA SER A 231 3.83 -5.11 7.65
C SER A 231 4.47 -4.18 8.68
N ARG A 232 5.03 -4.78 9.72
CA ARG A 232 5.81 -4.17 10.81
C ARG A 232 5.08 -3.09 11.60
N LYS A 233 3.74 -2.96 11.47
CA LYS A 233 2.93 -2.00 12.22
C LYS A 233 2.81 -2.40 13.70
N THR A 234 2.57 -1.43 14.57
CA THR A 234 2.55 -1.65 16.03
C THR A 234 1.51 -2.69 16.45
N PHE A 235 0.36 -2.73 15.78
CA PHE A 235 -0.73 -3.64 16.14
C PHE A 235 -0.41 -5.13 15.88
N VAL A 236 0.57 -5.46 15.01
CA VAL A 236 0.97 -6.86 14.77
C VAL A 236 2.01 -7.37 15.77
N GLY A 237 2.58 -6.48 16.60
CA GLY A 237 3.42 -6.88 17.74
C GLY A 237 2.55 -7.34 18.90
N PHE A 238 2.87 -8.47 19.53
CA PHE A 238 2.18 -8.92 20.74
C PHE A 238 2.48 -8.01 21.95
N ASP A 239 3.60 -7.28 21.90
CA ASP A 239 3.98 -6.20 22.80
C ASP A 239 4.17 -4.91 22.01
N SER A 240 3.56 -3.81 22.47
CA SER A 240 3.68 -2.49 21.85
C SER A 240 5.12 -1.96 21.86
N ALA A 241 5.96 -2.48 22.79
CA ALA A 241 7.38 -2.17 22.88
C ALA A 241 8.26 -2.96 21.90
N LEU A 242 7.70 -3.91 21.14
CA LEU A 242 8.47 -4.68 20.15
C LEU A 242 8.91 -3.78 18.98
N PRO A 243 10.23 -3.69 18.68
CA PRO A 243 10.70 -2.85 17.59
C PRO A 243 10.24 -3.38 16.23
N PRO A 244 10.13 -2.52 15.19
CA PRO A 244 9.55 -2.92 13.90
C PRO A 244 10.21 -4.13 13.22
N GLN A 245 11.53 -4.31 13.37
CA GLN A 245 12.27 -5.44 12.81
C GLN A 245 11.89 -6.78 13.44
N ASP A 246 11.40 -6.78 14.68
CA ASP A 246 11.03 -7.98 15.44
C ASP A 246 9.52 -8.30 15.33
N ARG A 247 8.81 -7.71 14.36
CA ARG A 247 7.37 -7.92 14.13
C ARG A 247 7.08 -8.79 12.91
N LEU A 248 8.04 -9.62 12.48
CA LEU A 248 7.90 -10.42 11.26
C LEU A 248 6.73 -11.40 11.37
N GLU A 249 6.69 -12.21 12.42
CA GLU A 249 5.68 -13.27 12.58
C GLU A 249 4.26 -12.69 12.61
N GLY A 250 4.05 -11.61 13.37
CA GLY A 250 2.76 -10.92 13.39
C GLY A 250 2.39 -10.29 12.05
N SER A 251 3.38 -9.77 11.30
CA SER A 251 3.18 -9.24 9.95
C SER A 251 2.74 -10.33 8.98
N LEU A 252 3.36 -11.52 9.03
CA LEU A 252 3.03 -12.67 8.20
C LEU A 252 1.64 -13.24 8.53
N ALA A 253 1.33 -13.38 9.82
CA ALA A 253 0.02 -13.82 10.28
C ALA A 253 -1.08 -12.86 9.80
N ALA A 254 -0.89 -11.54 9.98
CA ALA A 254 -1.83 -10.54 9.52
C ALA A 254 -1.98 -10.53 7.97
N ALA A 255 -0.88 -10.69 7.23
CA ALA A 255 -0.91 -10.77 5.77
C ALA A 255 -1.72 -11.98 5.28
N ALA A 256 -1.50 -13.17 5.85
CA ALA A 256 -2.25 -14.38 5.52
C ALA A 256 -3.75 -14.24 5.85
N LEU A 257 -4.09 -13.68 7.01
CA LEU A 257 -5.48 -13.41 7.41
C LEU A 257 -6.15 -12.38 6.48
N CYS A 258 -5.43 -11.34 6.08
CA CYS A 258 -5.93 -10.35 5.13
C CYS A 258 -6.17 -10.96 3.74
N SER A 259 -5.23 -11.76 3.24
CA SER A 259 -5.40 -12.50 1.98
C SER A 259 -6.61 -13.43 2.04
N SER A 260 -6.73 -14.26 3.09
CA SER A 260 -7.89 -15.14 3.31
C SER A 260 -9.20 -14.36 3.43
N GLY A 261 -9.18 -13.17 4.01
CA GLY A 261 -10.33 -12.25 4.12
C GLY A 261 -10.72 -11.55 2.83
N GLY A 262 -9.95 -11.75 1.73
CA GLY A 262 -10.25 -11.24 0.39
C GLY A 262 -9.42 -10.02 -0.04
N ALA A 263 -8.39 -9.60 0.70
CA ALA A 263 -7.43 -8.62 0.19
C ALA A 263 -6.69 -9.21 -1.02
N GLN A 264 -6.62 -8.43 -2.11
CA GLN A 264 -6.00 -8.88 -3.36
C GLN A 264 -4.54 -8.39 -3.49
N ILE A 265 -4.16 -7.35 -2.75
CA ILE A 265 -2.80 -6.80 -2.76
C ILE A 265 -2.33 -6.65 -1.31
N ILE A 266 -1.15 -7.19 -1.00
CA ILE A 266 -0.50 -7.04 0.30
C ILE A 266 0.76 -6.20 0.14
N ARG A 267 0.82 -5.06 0.87
CA ARG A 267 1.99 -4.17 0.91
C ARG A 267 2.90 -4.58 2.06
N ALA A 268 4.14 -4.96 1.75
CA ALA A 268 5.05 -5.57 2.72
C ALA A 268 6.52 -5.17 2.51
N HIS A 269 7.32 -5.26 3.59
CA HIS A 269 8.79 -5.13 3.54
C HIS A 269 9.46 -6.47 3.23
N ASP A 270 8.97 -7.56 3.82
CA ASP A 270 9.60 -8.89 3.80
C ASP A 270 8.92 -9.76 2.73
N ILE A 271 9.28 -9.53 1.46
CA ILE A 271 8.55 -10.08 0.30
C ILE A 271 8.57 -11.61 0.27
N GLN A 272 9.75 -12.24 0.38
CA GLN A 272 9.86 -13.70 0.32
C GLN A 272 9.03 -14.38 1.41
N ALA A 273 9.14 -13.90 2.65
CA ALA A 273 8.41 -14.47 3.77
C ALA A 273 6.89 -14.25 3.62
N THR A 274 6.48 -13.03 3.17
CA THR A 274 5.09 -12.70 2.92
C THR A 274 4.52 -13.56 1.79
N ARG A 275 5.26 -13.79 0.68
CA ARG A 275 4.85 -14.68 -0.42
C ARG A 275 4.51 -16.08 0.06
N ARG A 276 5.36 -16.64 0.93
CA ARG A 276 5.13 -17.98 1.51
C ARG A 276 3.90 -18.01 2.42
N ALA A 277 3.66 -16.95 3.21
CA ALA A 277 2.52 -16.86 4.10
C ALA A 277 1.19 -16.70 3.33
N VAL A 278 1.13 -15.80 2.34
CA VAL A 278 -0.09 -15.59 1.55
C VAL A 278 -0.39 -16.75 0.61
N PHE A 279 0.62 -17.54 0.18
CA PHE A 279 0.41 -18.77 -0.59
C PHE A 279 -0.53 -19.73 0.14
N VAL A 280 -0.34 -19.94 1.44
CA VAL A 280 -1.21 -20.80 2.23
C VAL A 280 -2.66 -20.28 2.27
N ALA A 281 -2.83 -18.96 2.38
CA ALA A 281 -4.14 -18.33 2.36
C ALA A 281 -4.82 -18.43 0.97
N ASP A 282 -4.04 -18.32 -0.10
CA ASP A 282 -4.53 -18.48 -1.47
C ASP A 282 -4.99 -19.93 -1.74
N GLU A 283 -4.24 -20.93 -1.28
CA GLU A 283 -4.64 -22.34 -1.40
C GLU A 283 -5.93 -22.63 -0.61
N LEU A 284 -6.08 -22.05 0.59
CA LEU A 284 -7.31 -22.17 1.36
C LEU A 284 -8.51 -21.59 0.59
N ARG A 285 -8.39 -20.41 0.01
CA ARG A 285 -9.47 -19.80 -0.80
C ARG A 285 -9.84 -20.65 -2.03
N ARG A 286 -8.85 -21.26 -2.70
CA ARG A 286 -9.08 -22.15 -3.84
C ARG A 286 -9.83 -23.42 -3.45
N SER A 287 -9.52 -23.98 -2.28
CA SER A 287 -10.21 -25.18 -1.77
C SER A 287 -11.70 -24.92 -1.49
N ASP A 288 -12.05 -23.73 -0.98
CA ASP A 288 -13.44 -23.33 -0.75
C ASP A 288 -14.25 -23.23 -2.05
N VAL A 289 -13.63 -22.73 -3.14
CA VAL A 289 -14.27 -22.64 -4.47
C VAL A 289 -14.48 -24.03 -5.05
N ALA A 290 -13.50 -24.91 -4.93
CA ALA A 290 -13.59 -26.29 -5.41
C ALA A 290 -14.71 -27.07 -4.67
N ALA A 291 -14.84 -26.90 -3.36
CA ALA A 291 -15.88 -27.52 -2.56
C ALA A 291 -17.31 -27.08 -2.98
N LYS A 292 -17.50 -25.77 -3.26
CA LYS A 292 -18.80 -25.26 -3.74
C LYS A 292 -19.18 -25.78 -5.12
N ASN A 293 -18.22 -25.92 -6.02
CA ASN A 293 -18.48 -26.48 -7.37
C ASN A 293 -18.75 -27.99 -7.38
N ALA A 294 -18.27 -28.72 -6.36
CA ALA A 294 -18.53 -30.15 -6.21
C ALA A 294 -19.93 -30.48 -5.61
N THR A 295 -20.57 -29.46 -5.01
CA THR A 295 -21.90 -29.59 -4.37
C THR A 295 -23.05 -28.97 -5.19
N SER A 296 -22.76 -28.40 -6.34
CA SER A 296 -23.70 -27.85 -7.34
C SER A 296 -23.80 -28.76 -8.56
#